data_dc9a472e894c42f2625246e18f8cc027
#
_entry.id   dc9a472e894c42f2625246e18f8cc027
#
_cell.length_a   1.000
_cell.length_b   1.000
_cell.length_c   1.000
_cell.angle_alpha   90.00
_cell.angle_beta   90.00
_cell.angle_gamma   90.00
#
_symmetry.space_group_name_H-M   'P 1'
#
loop_
_entity.id
_entity.type
_entity.pdbx_description
1 polymer ?
#
loop_
_entity_poly.entity_id
_entity_poly.type
_entity_poly.pdbx_seq_one_letter_code
_entity_poly.pdbx_strand_id
1 'polypeptide(L)'
;DAGVTTVLYYGDPLTPGSLTAEATAQDYHPEWILGPSLLMDTTIFARLTDGEQWRNGFGMSFVNARGERSTNLAFRIYEWAYGEPPPHTSVNILEPPVRHIFTGIHLAGPELTPETFRDGQFRYPVSGGGPTVPQVSGGDQGVWPETDWGGIDDATLIWWDPEATGEDEVGNDGEGMYRYANGGERYTLGSFPESIEEAGLFDLESSVIVYDELPAEDQPPDYPSPNLTPP
;
A
#
# COMPACT_ATOMS: atom_id res chain seq x y z
N ASP A 1 29.76 -2.06 -21.44
CA ASP A 1 28.81 -3.20 -21.30
C ASP A 1 29.21 -4.09 -20.12
N ALA A 2 28.60 -3.83 -18.96
CA ALA A 2 28.84 -4.63 -17.75
C ALA A 2 27.95 -5.89 -17.67
N GLY A 3 27.05 -6.09 -18.66
CA GLY A 3 26.12 -7.22 -18.70
C GLY A 3 25.10 -7.20 -17.56
N VAL A 4 24.77 -6.00 -17.03
CA VAL A 4 23.74 -5.85 -15.98
C VAL A 4 22.37 -6.09 -16.62
N THR A 5 21.56 -6.95 -16.02
CA THR A 5 20.23 -7.33 -16.49
C THR A 5 19.11 -6.87 -15.54
N THR A 6 19.47 -6.45 -14.34
CA THR A 6 18.50 -6.06 -13.30
C THR A 6 18.94 -4.75 -12.66
N VAL A 7 18.02 -3.84 -12.50
CA VAL A 7 18.21 -2.55 -11.80
C VAL A 7 17.34 -2.54 -10.56
N LEU A 8 17.96 -2.48 -9.39
CA LEU A 8 17.27 -2.22 -8.13
C LEU A 8 17.25 -0.71 -7.91
N TYR A 9 16.07 -0.11 -7.90
CA TYR A 9 15.90 1.30 -7.63
C TYR A 9 15.31 1.55 -6.24
N TYR A 10 15.99 2.42 -5.51
CA TYR A 10 15.53 2.92 -4.22
C TYR A 10 15.78 4.43 -4.16
N GLY A 11 14.72 5.25 -4.23
CA GLY A 11 14.86 6.70 -4.28
C GLY A 11 13.52 7.42 -4.43
N ASP A 12 13.56 8.61 -5.00
CA ASP A 12 12.38 9.43 -5.24
C ASP A 12 11.52 8.90 -6.40
N PRO A 13 10.21 9.21 -6.43
CA PRO A 13 9.29 8.65 -7.41
C PRO A 13 9.36 9.31 -8.80
N LEU A 14 10.12 10.38 -9.00
CA LEU A 14 10.19 11.10 -10.27
C LEU A 14 11.41 10.69 -11.12
N THR A 15 12.50 10.33 -10.47
CA THR A 15 13.74 9.89 -11.15
C THR A 15 13.55 8.70 -12.10
N PRO A 16 12.73 7.68 -11.80
CA PRO A 16 12.49 6.55 -12.71
C PRO A 16 11.97 6.96 -14.09
N GLY A 17 11.18 8.02 -14.18
CA GLY A 17 10.73 8.53 -15.47
C GLY A 17 11.90 8.90 -16.39
N SER A 18 12.91 9.58 -15.86
CA SER A 18 14.11 9.94 -16.63
C SER A 18 15.02 8.74 -16.89
N LEU A 19 15.20 7.85 -15.90
CA LEU A 19 16.03 6.66 -16.03
C LEU A 19 15.50 5.71 -17.09
N THR A 20 14.21 5.45 -17.08
CA THR A 20 13.55 4.54 -18.02
C THR A 20 13.57 5.12 -19.43
N ALA A 21 13.32 6.42 -19.60
CA ALA A 21 13.43 7.08 -20.90
C ALA A 21 14.87 7.00 -21.47
N GLU A 22 15.88 7.17 -20.63
CA GLU A 22 17.28 7.04 -21.05
C GLU A 22 17.65 5.59 -21.38
N ALA A 23 17.12 4.61 -20.62
CA ALA A 23 17.31 3.19 -20.90
C ALA A 23 16.75 2.82 -22.27
N THR A 24 15.56 3.27 -22.61
CA THR A 24 14.93 3.10 -23.92
C THR A 24 15.80 3.75 -25.03
N ALA A 25 16.29 4.96 -24.81
CA ALA A 25 17.15 5.63 -25.78
C ALA A 25 18.47 4.88 -26.06
N GLN A 26 18.92 4.07 -25.12
CA GLN A 26 20.12 3.23 -25.24
C GLN A 26 19.83 1.77 -25.67
N ASP A 27 18.60 1.43 -26.00
CA ASP A 27 18.15 0.07 -26.29
C ASP A 27 18.55 -0.92 -25.18
N TYR A 28 18.40 -0.48 -23.91
CA TYR A 28 18.69 -1.24 -22.72
C TYR A 28 17.40 -1.52 -21.93
N HIS A 29 17.03 -2.80 -21.84
CA HIS A 29 15.76 -3.27 -21.26
C HIS A 29 16.02 -4.22 -20.09
N PRO A 30 16.39 -3.72 -18.90
CA PRO A 30 16.60 -4.54 -17.72
C PRO A 30 15.26 -4.86 -17.03
N GLU A 31 15.32 -5.76 -16.07
CA GLU A 31 14.30 -5.86 -15.02
C GLU A 31 14.43 -4.67 -14.07
N TRP A 32 13.30 -4.12 -13.65
CA TRP A 32 13.23 -3.03 -12.69
C TRP A 32 12.66 -3.53 -11.38
N ILE A 33 13.50 -3.62 -10.34
CA ILE A 33 13.06 -4.00 -9.00
C ILE A 33 12.82 -2.74 -8.17
N LEU A 34 11.61 -2.63 -7.64
CA LEU A 34 11.16 -1.53 -6.82
C LEU A 34 11.28 -1.86 -5.34
N GLY A 35 11.70 -0.88 -4.54
CA GLY A 35 11.47 -0.88 -3.11
C GLY A 35 10.26 -0.01 -2.73
N PRO A 36 9.62 -0.26 -1.60
CA PRO A 36 8.47 0.52 -1.12
C PRO A 36 8.94 1.86 -0.53
N SER A 37 9.49 2.73 -1.35
CA SER A 37 10.01 4.02 -0.93
C SER A 37 9.29 5.17 -1.61
N LEU A 38 8.90 6.18 -0.83
CA LEU A 38 8.41 7.48 -1.30
C LEU A 38 7.35 7.38 -2.43
N LEU A 39 6.38 6.47 -2.30
CA LEU A 39 5.28 6.29 -3.26
C LEU A 39 5.69 5.69 -4.61
N MET A 40 6.87 5.11 -4.73
CA MET A 40 7.31 4.38 -5.93
C MET A 40 6.38 3.21 -6.29
N ASP A 41 5.74 2.64 -5.28
CA ASP A 41 4.81 1.53 -5.32
C ASP A 41 3.36 1.98 -5.58
N THR A 42 3.17 3.17 -6.14
CA THR A 42 1.84 3.68 -6.53
C THR A 42 1.71 3.80 -8.05
N THR A 43 0.51 3.52 -8.54
CA THR A 43 0.18 3.60 -9.97
C THR A 43 0.38 4.99 -10.55
N ILE A 44 0.02 6.03 -9.79
CA ILE A 44 0.17 7.44 -10.24
C ILE A 44 1.61 7.77 -10.62
N PHE A 45 2.61 7.30 -9.86
CA PHE A 45 4.01 7.56 -10.17
C PHE A 45 4.56 6.58 -11.21
N ALA A 46 4.12 5.34 -11.21
CA ALA A 46 4.52 4.36 -12.22
C ALA A 46 4.11 4.79 -13.64
N ARG A 47 2.99 5.48 -13.80
CA ARG A 47 2.54 6.05 -15.09
C ARG A 47 3.45 7.15 -15.64
N LEU A 48 4.38 7.67 -14.86
CA LEU A 48 5.38 8.65 -15.31
C LEU A 48 6.63 8.00 -15.93
N THR A 49 6.75 6.68 -15.85
CA THR A 49 7.85 5.91 -16.42
C THR A 49 7.61 5.60 -17.90
N ASP A 50 8.67 5.17 -18.59
CA ASP A 50 8.54 4.62 -19.94
C ASP A 50 7.82 3.26 -19.86
N GLY A 51 6.65 3.13 -20.53
CA GLY A 51 5.79 1.96 -20.41
C GLY A 51 6.42 0.67 -20.95
N GLU A 52 7.31 0.75 -21.95
CA GLU A 52 8.03 -0.43 -22.46
C GLU A 52 9.05 -0.95 -21.44
N GLN A 53 9.70 -0.06 -20.75
CA GLN A 53 10.63 -0.40 -19.67
C GLN A 53 9.89 -0.97 -18.47
N TRP A 54 8.80 -0.27 -18.06
CA TRP A 54 8.12 -0.58 -16.81
C TRP A 54 7.31 -1.89 -16.87
N ARG A 55 7.03 -2.46 -18.04
CA ARG A 55 6.45 -3.80 -18.16
C ARG A 55 7.30 -4.91 -17.50
N ASN A 56 8.58 -4.63 -17.29
CA ASN A 56 9.50 -5.49 -16.54
C ASN A 56 9.67 -5.02 -15.08
N GLY A 57 8.77 -4.16 -14.60
CA GLY A 57 8.80 -3.60 -13.26
C GLY A 57 8.03 -4.48 -12.27
N PHE A 58 8.67 -4.82 -11.16
CA PHE A 58 8.08 -5.54 -10.05
C PHE A 58 8.80 -5.24 -8.74
N GLY A 59 8.22 -5.63 -7.62
CA GLY A 59 8.89 -5.44 -6.34
C GLY A 59 7.96 -5.56 -5.15
N MET A 60 8.40 -4.97 -4.04
CA MET A 60 7.62 -4.94 -2.80
C MET A 60 6.85 -3.62 -2.67
N SER A 61 5.69 -3.69 -2.04
CA SER A 61 4.85 -2.53 -1.74
C SER A 61 4.35 -2.59 -0.30
N PHE A 62 4.38 -1.44 0.37
CA PHE A 62 3.63 -1.22 1.61
C PHE A 62 2.18 -0.85 1.35
N VAL A 63 1.87 -0.39 0.13
CA VAL A 63 0.49 -0.13 -0.29
C VAL A 63 -0.24 -1.45 -0.41
N ASN A 64 -1.45 -1.51 0.11
CA ASN A 64 -2.30 -2.69 0.04
C ASN A 64 -3.13 -2.73 -1.24
N ALA A 65 -3.59 -3.91 -1.62
CA ALA A 65 -4.63 -4.04 -2.62
C ALA A 65 -5.88 -3.26 -2.18
N ARG A 66 -6.54 -2.62 -3.13
CA ARG A 66 -7.69 -1.76 -2.84
C ARG A 66 -9.00 -2.52 -3.02
N GLY A 67 -9.99 -2.19 -2.21
CA GLY A 67 -11.39 -2.43 -2.56
C GLY A 67 -11.98 -1.25 -3.32
N GLU A 68 -13.22 -1.38 -3.76
CA GLU A 68 -13.98 -0.24 -4.27
C GLU A 68 -14.02 0.91 -3.25
N ARG A 69 -14.09 2.15 -3.73
CA ARG A 69 -14.04 3.34 -2.86
C ARG A 69 -15.10 3.36 -1.78
N SER A 70 -16.29 2.90 -2.09
CA SER A 70 -17.41 2.78 -1.15
C SER A 70 -17.11 1.88 0.04
N THR A 71 -16.15 0.96 -0.08
CA THR A 71 -15.71 0.07 0.99
C THR A 71 -14.61 0.67 1.86
N ASN A 72 -13.94 1.73 1.38
CA ASN A 72 -12.84 2.35 2.09
C ASN A 72 -13.33 3.09 3.35
N LEU A 73 -12.67 2.86 4.48
CA LEU A 73 -13.05 3.42 5.78
C LEU A 73 -13.09 4.96 5.77
N ALA A 74 -12.14 5.61 5.11
CA ALA A 74 -12.09 7.07 5.03
C ALA A 74 -13.31 7.65 4.30
N PHE A 75 -13.75 6.99 3.22
CA PHE A 75 -14.95 7.37 2.48
C PHE A 75 -16.21 7.19 3.33
N ARG A 76 -16.33 6.06 4.00
CA ARG A 76 -17.47 5.77 4.90
C ARG A 76 -17.54 6.76 6.05
N ILE A 77 -16.42 7.13 6.67
CA ILE A 77 -16.37 8.14 7.73
C ILE A 77 -16.80 9.50 7.19
N TYR A 78 -16.34 9.89 6.02
CA TYR A 78 -16.70 11.17 5.41
C TYR A 78 -18.21 11.21 5.09
N GLU A 79 -18.71 10.19 4.39
CA GLU A 79 -20.14 10.10 4.04
C GLU A 79 -21.02 10.07 5.30
N TRP A 80 -20.59 9.35 6.32
CA TRP A 80 -21.28 9.35 7.61
C TRP A 80 -21.34 10.75 8.25
N ALA A 81 -20.25 11.52 8.18
CA ALA A 81 -20.17 12.85 8.78
C ALA A 81 -20.93 13.93 8.00
N TYR A 82 -20.93 13.84 6.66
CA TYR A 82 -21.43 14.90 5.78
C TYR A 82 -22.66 14.49 4.96
N GLY A 83 -23.05 13.23 4.95
CA GLY A 83 -24.22 12.72 4.21
C GLY A 83 -24.02 12.60 2.70
N GLU A 84 -22.80 12.79 2.22
CA GLU A 84 -22.42 12.67 0.80
C GLU A 84 -21.00 12.12 0.68
N PRO A 85 -20.65 11.46 -0.43
CA PRO A 85 -19.28 10.96 -0.64
C PRO A 85 -18.28 12.13 -0.72
N PRO A 86 -16.99 11.89 -0.37
CA PRO A 86 -15.98 12.92 -0.42
C PRO A 86 -15.75 13.41 -1.86
N PRO A 87 -15.51 14.72 -2.05
CA PRO A 87 -15.28 15.28 -3.38
C PRO A 87 -13.94 14.87 -4.01
N HIS A 88 -13.03 14.35 -3.20
CA HIS A 88 -11.70 13.90 -3.63
C HIS A 88 -11.31 12.59 -2.97
N THR A 89 -10.52 11.80 -3.67
CA THR A 89 -10.05 10.50 -3.20
C THR A 89 -8.91 10.59 -2.19
N SER A 90 -8.26 11.75 -2.10
CA SER A 90 -7.14 11.98 -1.17
C SER A 90 -7.48 11.76 0.32
N VAL A 91 -8.77 11.68 0.68
CA VAL A 91 -9.19 11.35 2.05
C VAL A 91 -8.64 10.00 2.53
N ASN A 92 -8.47 9.03 1.64
CA ASN A 92 -7.92 7.72 1.97
C ASN A 92 -6.40 7.74 2.25
N ILE A 93 -5.70 8.76 1.74
CA ILE A 93 -4.28 8.98 2.02
C ILE A 93 -4.10 9.66 3.38
N LEU A 94 -5.01 10.56 3.73
CA LEU A 94 -4.92 11.37 4.94
C LEU A 94 -5.46 10.66 6.19
N GLU A 95 -6.46 9.79 6.02
CA GLU A 95 -7.13 9.12 7.15
C GLU A 95 -6.18 8.23 7.98
N PRO A 96 -5.35 7.33 7.41
CA PRO A 96 -4.54 6.41 8.18
C PRO A 96 -3.59 7.09 9.19
N PRO A 97 -2.79 8.11 8.80
CA PRO A 97 -1.92 8.79 9.76
C PRO A 97 -2.69 9.56 10.82
N VAL A 98 -3.86 10.14 10.46
CA VAL A 98 -4.71 10.83 11.44
C VAL A 98 -5.28 9.83 12.45
N ARG A 99 -5.79 8.70 11.99
CA ARG A 99 -6.29 7.62 12.84
C ARG A 99 -5.19 7.10 13.77
N HIS A 100 -3.97 6.91 13.26
CA HIS A 100 -2.84 6.47 14.06
C HIS A 100 -2.53 7.45 15.22
N ILE A 101 -2.52 8.76 14.96
CA ILE A 101 -2.33 9.78 15.98
C ILE A 101 -3.45 9.71 17.04
N PHE A 102 -4.71 9.67 16.62
CA PHE A 102 -5.84 9.60 17.56
C PHE A 102 -5.85 8.30 18.36
N THR A 103 -5.44 7.19 17.76
CA THR A 103 -5.26 5.92 18.46
C THR A 103 -4.21 6.06 19.58
N GLY A 104 -3.06 6.67 19.29
CA GLY A 104 -2.04 6.92 20.30
C GLY A 104 -2.52 7.83 21.44
N ILE A 105 -3.25 8.89 21.11
CA ILE A 105 -3.87 9.78 22.12
C ILE A 105 -4.86 9.01 23.00
N HIS A 106 -5.71 8.19 22.39
CA HIS A 106 -6.69 7.37 23.11
C HIS A 106 -6.02 6.38 24.06
N LEU A 107 -4.99 5.68 23.57
CA LEU A 107 -4.26 4.69 24.35
C LEU A 107 -3.33 5.28 25.41
N ALA A 108 -2.92 6.55 25.29
CA ALA A 108 -2.19 7.28 26.31
C ALA A 108 -3.01 7.46 27.59
N GLY A 109 -4.33 7.51 27.47
CA GLY A 109 -5.23 7.73 28.60
C GLY A 109 -5.31 9.20 29.04
N PRO A 110 -5.69 9.47 30.29
CA PRO A 110 -6.00 10.83 30.74
C PRO A 110 -4.78 11.75 30.88
N GLU A 111 -3.58 11.19 30.97
CA GLU A 111 -2.33 11.95 31.06
C GLU A 111 -1.58 11.84 29.74
N LEU A 112 -1.75 12.82 28.87
CA LEU A 112 -1.10 12.83 27.56
C LEU A 112 0.29 13.47 27.67
N THR A 113 1.32 12.64 27.66
CA THR A 113 2.73 12.99 27.55
C THR A 113 3.37 12.24 26.38
N PRO A 114 4.57 12.61 25.88
CA PRO A 114 5.29 11.82 24.88
C PRO A 114 5.48 10.36 25.31
N GLU A 115 5.77 10.13 26.59
CA GLU A 115 5.99 8.79 27.14
C GLU A 115 4.68 7.96 27.13
N THR A 116 3.58 8.52 27.63
CA THR A 116 2.30 7.81 27.66
C THR A 116 1.74 7.58 26.25
N PHE A 117 1.99 8.51 25.33
CA PHE A 117 1.65 8.34 23.92
C PHE A 117 2.44 7.19 23.30
N ARG A 118 3.77 7.15 23.45
CA ARG A 118 4.63 6.03 23.01
C ARG A 118 4.16 4.71 23.61
N ASP A 119 3.98 4.67 24.93
CA ASP A 119 3.57 3.45 25.63
C ASP A 119 2.16 2.98 25.22
N GLY A 120 1.32 3.90 24.80
CA GLY A 120 0.04 3.63 24.18
C GLY A 120 0.20 2.93 22.83
N GLN A 121 1.00 3.52 21.95
CA GLN A 121 1.30 2.93 20.64
C GLN A 121 1.93 1.53 20.78
N PHE A 122 2.87 1.35 21.71
CA PHE A 122 3.53 0.06 21.93
C PHE A 122 2.63 -1.02 22.54
N ARG A 123 1.47 -0.63 23.07
CA ARG A 123 0.43 -1.58 23.54
C ARG A 123 -0.65 -1.87 22.49
N TYR A 124 -0.61 -1.19 21.35
CA TYR A 124 -1.54 -1.49 20.29
C TYR A 124 -1.31 -2.94 19.81
N PRO A 125 -2.35 -3.78 19.80
CA PRO A 125 -2.16 -5.18 19.39
C PRO A 125 -1.79 -5.27 17.92
N VAL A 126 -1.00 -6.28 17.58
CA VAL A 126 -0.76 -6.64 16.17
C VAL A 126 -2.10 -6.84 15.49
N SER A 127 -2.35 -6.13 14.40
CA SER A 127 -3.63 -6.14 13.70
C SER A 127 -3.45 -5.96 12.20
N GLY A 128 -4.42 -6.42 11.41
CA GLY A 128 -4.33 -6.45 9.95
C GLY A 128 -3.55 -7.67 9.45
N GLY A 129 -2.96 -7.56 8.26
CA GLY A 129 -2.22 -8.65 7.60
C GLY A 129 -3.00 -9.33 6.48
N GLY A 130 -4.22 -8.87 6.23
CA GLY A 130 -4.98 -9.29 5.05
C GLY A 130 -4.66 -8.47 3.80
N PRO A 131 -5.10 -8.91 2.63
CA PRO A 131 -4.74 -8.30 1.34
C PRO A 131 -5.02 -6.80 1.24
N THR A 132 -6.09 -6.32 1.88
CA THR A 132 -6.51 -4.92 1.82
C THR A 132 -6.22 -4.12 3.09
N VAL A 133 -5.66 -4.78 4.12
CA VAL A 133 -5.34 -4.15 5.42
C VAL A 133 -3.93 -4.55 5.84
N PRO A 134 -2.93 -3.66 5.72
CA PRO A 134 -1.58 -3.94 6.17
C PRO A 134 -1.53 -4.35 7.64
N GLN A 135 -0.61 -5.27 7.98
CA GLN A 135 -0.32 -5.56 9.38
C GLN A 135 0.38 -4.36 10.00
N VAL A 136 -0.10 -3.98 11.16
CA VAL A 136 0.48 -2.89 11.94
C VAL A 136 0.69 -3.31 13.37
N SER A 137 1.82 -2.92 13.93
CA SER A 137 2.13 -3.04 15.35
C SER A 137 3.05 -1.91 15.79
N GLY A 138 3.52 -1.96 17.02
CA GLY A 138 4.53 -1.07 17.55
C GLY A 138 5.14 -1.63 18.82
N GLY A 139 6.36 -1.26 19.12
CA GLY A 139 7.10 -1.73 20.30
C GLY A 139 7.64 -3.16 20.14
N ASP A 140 7.66 -3.90 21.25
CA ASP A 140 8.25 -5.25 21.31
C ASP A 140 7.15 -6.33 21.22
N GLN A 141 6.48 -6.41 20.08
CA GLN A 141 5.39 -7.38 19.83
C GLN A 141 5.88 -8.72 19.25
N GLY A 142 7.19 -8.86 19.02
CA GLY A 142 7.80 -10.08 18.46
C GLY A 142 7.68 -10.20 16.93
N VAL A 143 7.21 -9.18 16.26
CA VAL A 143 7.18 -9.11 14.79
C VAL A 143 8.56 -8.80 14.24
N TRP A 144 9.25 -7.86 14.88
CA TRP A 144 10.61 -7.44 14.53
C TRP A 144 11.61 -7.88 15.60
N PRO A 145 12.89 -8.10 15.22
CA PRO A 145 13.94 -8.48 16.19
C PRO A 145 14.35 -7.35 17.15
N GLU A 146 13.99 -6.11 16.83
CA GLU A 146 14.23 -4.90 17.64
C GLU A 146 12.91 -4.18 17.86
N THR A 147 12.88 -3.26 18.84
CA THR A 147 11.70 -2.43 19.13
C THR A 147 11.23 -1.70 17.88
N ASP A 148 10.00 -1.94 17.47
CA ASP A 148 9.40 -1.31 16.32
C ASP A 148 8.90 0.10 16.65
N TRP A 149 9.41 1.07 15.90
CA TRP A 149 8.99 2.48 15.91
C TRP A 149 8.24 2.87 14.63
N GLY A 150 8.06 1.91 13.73
CA GLY A 150 7.32 2.07 12.48
C GLY A 150 5.82 1.93 12.68
N GLY A 151 5.18 1.26 11.78
CA GLY A 151 3.74 1.03 11.87
C GLY A 151 3.27 -0.05 10.93
N ILE A 152 3.96 -0.29 9.82
CA ILE A 152 3.64 -1.36 8.87
C ILE A 152 4.69 -2.45 8.99
N ASP A 153 4.23 -3.67 9.26
CA ASP A 153 5.07 -4.84 9.57
C ASP A 153 5.25 -5.77 8.38
N ASP A 154 4.46 -5.62 7.36
CA ASP A 154 4.39 -6.52 6.21
C ASP A 154 4.45 -5.78 4.89
N ALA A 155 4.69 -6.50 3.81
CA ALA A 155 4.61 -5.98 2.46
C ALA A 155 3.95 -7.00 1.54
N THR A 156 3.37 -6.53 0.46
CA THR A 156 2.89 -7.37 -0.64
C THR A 156 3.85 -7.27 -1.82
N LEU A 157 3.69 -8.17 -2.78
CA LEU A 157 4.43 -8.15 -4.04
C LEU A 157 3.56 -7.56 -5.13
N ILE A 158 4.16 -6.69 -5.93
CA ILE A 158 3.48 -6.02 -7.04
C ILE A 158 4.28 -6.14 -8.33
N TRP A 159 3.59 -6.06 -9.45
CA TRP A 159 4.18 -5.99 -10.77
C TRP A 159 3.33 -5.11 -11.69
N TRP A 160 3.97 -4.56 -12.72
CA TRP A 160 3.31 -3.63 -13.61
C TRP A 160 2.62 -4.33 -14.78
N ASP A 161 1.34 -4.09 -14.93
CA ASP A 161 0.54 -4.52 -16.08
C ASP A 161 0.26 -3.30 -16.98
N PRO A 162 0.96 -3.14 -18.09
CA PRO A 162 0.80 -2.00 -18.99
C PRO A 162 -0.54 -1.99 -19.73
N GLU A 163 -1.24 -3.13 -19.83
CA GLU A 163 -2.50 -3.26 -20.55
C GLU A 163 -3.72 -3.07 -19.64
N ALA A 164 -3.53 -3.13 -18.35
CA ALA A 164 -4.60 -2.88 -17.39
C ALA A 164 -5.01 -1.42 -17.39
N THR A 165 -6.30 -1.16 -17.20
CA THR A 165 -6.86 0.19 -17.12
C THR A 165 -7.62 0.38 -15.82
N GLY A 166 -7.63 1.58 -15.29
CA GLY A 166 -8.39 1.90 -14.09
C GLY A 166 -7.96 3.22 -13.45
N GLU A 167 -8.54 3.51 -12.30
CA GLU A 167 -8.21 4.69 -11.52
C GLU A 167 -6.96 4.46 -10.65
N ASP A 168 -6.06 5.45 -10.67
CA ASP A 168 -4.91 5.48 -9.74
C ASP A 168 -5.35 5.81 -8.29
N GLU A 169 -4.40 5.98 -7.39
CA GLU A 169 -4.62 6.23 -5.95
C GLU A 169 -5.33 7.57 -5.69
N VAL A 170 -5.28 8.51 -6.61
CA VAL A 170 -5.94 9.82 -6.50
C VAL A 170 -7.16 9.98 -7.42
N GLY A 171 -7.50 8.93 -8.16
CA GLY A 171 -8.73 8.84 -8.95
C GLY A 171 -8.62 9.31 -10.38
N ASN A 172 -7.44 9.30 -10.97
CA ASN A 172 -7.29 9.54 -12.39
C ASN A 172 -7.35 8.22 -13.16
N ASP A 173 -8.25 8.14 -14.12
CA ASP A 173 -8.29 7.04 -15.07
C ASP A 173 -7.06 7.03 -15.98
N GLY A 174 -6.60 5.83 -16.33
CA GLY A 174 -5.48 5.70 -17.26
C GLY A 174 -5.13 4.25 -17.55
N GLU A 175 -4.17 4.09 -18.47
CA GLU A 175 -3.58 2.81 -18.82
C GLU A 175 -2.35 2.54 -17.95
N GLY A 176 -2.09 1.25 -17.70
CA GLY A 176 -1.07 0.76 -16.81
C GLY A 176 -1.49 0.81 -15.35
N MET A 177 -1.43 -0.34 -14.70
CA MET A 177 -1.78 -0.53 -13.29
C MET A 177 -0.78 -1.45 -12.61
N TYR A 178 -0.51 -1.22 -11.32
CA TYR A 178 0.07 -2.27 -10.53
C TYR A 178 -0.96 -3.37 -10.25
N ARG A 179 -0.48 -4.62 -10.39
CA ARG A 179 -1.17 -5.80 -9.91
C ARG A 179 -0.53 -6.29 -8.63
N TYR A 180 -1.35 -6.69 -7.70
CA TYR A 180 -0.94 -7.28 -6.44
C TYR A 180 -0.92 -8.80 -6.60
N ALA A 181 0.27 -9.38 -6.52
CA ALA A 181 0.49 -10.81 -6.72
C ALA A 181 -0.23 -11.65 -5.66
N ASN A 182 -0.62 -12.87 -5.99
CA ASN A 182 -1.32 -13.81 -5.11
C ASN A 182 -2.52 -13.17 -4.39
N GLY A 183 -3.34 -12.39 -5.12
CA GLY A 183 -4.47 -11.67 -4.52
C GLY A 183 -4.06 -10.60 -3.51
N GLY A 184 -2.83 -10.10 -3.54
CA GLY A 184 -2.34 -9.12 -2.58
C GLY A 184 -1.92 -9.73 -1.24
N GLU A 185 -1.59 -11.03 -1.22
CA GLU A 185 -1.02 -11.67 -0.03
C GLU A 185 0.11 -10.85 0.55
N ARG A 186 0.19 -10.78 1.87
CA ARG A 186 1.15 -9.95 2.59
C ARG A 186 2.12 -10.81 3.38
N TYR A 187 3.36 -10.40 3.38
CA TYR A 187 4.48 -11.16 3.91
C TYR A 187 5.20 -10.35 4.97
N THR A 188 5.45 -10.95 6.12
CA THR A 188 6.33 -10.41 7.16
C THR A 188 7.79 -10.76 6.90
N LEU A 189 8.69 -10.21 7.68
CA LEU A 189 10.12 -10.51 7.58
C LEU A 189 10.38 -12.03 7.67
N GLY A 190 11.02 -12.57 6.63
CA GLY A 190 11.38 -13.99 6.54
C GLY A 190 10.30 -14.92 6.00
N SER A 191 9.11 -14.40 5.63
CA SER A 191 8.03 -15.20 5.05
C SER A 191 7.85 -15.00 3.53
N PHE A 192 8.69 -14.19 2.91
CA PHE A 192 8.60 -13.96 1.46
C PHE A 192 8.84 -15.24 0.66
N PRO A 193 8.16 -15.41 -0.50
CA PRO A 193 8.37 -16.54 -1.38
C PRO A 193 9.81 -16.60 -1.89
N GLU A 194 10.32 -17.81 -2.12
CA GLU A 194 11.71 -18.04 -2.54
C GLU A 194 11.90 -18.00 -4.07
N SER A 195 10.82 -17.97 -4.84
CA SER A 195 10.85 -17.93 -6.31
C SER A 195 9.81 -17.01 -6.90
N ILE A 196 10.02 -16.57 -8.15
CA ILE A 196 9.08 -15.74 -8.90
C ILE A 196 7.74 -16.49 -9.11
N GLU A 197 7.79 -17.80 -9.30
CA GLU A 197 6.60 -18.64 -9.49
C GLU A 197 5.76 -18.68 -8.19
N GLU A 198 6.38 -18.91 -7.05
CA GLU A 198 5.68 -18.86 -5.74
C GLU A 198 5.18 -17.44 -5.42
N ALA A 199 5.91 -16.42 -5.85
CA ALA A 199 5.54 -15.03 -5.70
C ALA A 199 4.30 -14.63 -6.52
N GLY A 200 3.89 -15.42 -7.52
CA GLY A 200 2.78 -15.07 -8.42
C GLY A 200 3.03 -13.81 -9.26
N LEU A 201 4.32 -13.43 -9.45
CA LEU A 201 4.67 -12.27 -10.27
C LEU A 201 4.39 -12.56 -11.74
N PHE A 202 3.78 -11.56 -12.41
CA PHE A 202 3.36 -11.64 -13.82
C PHE A 202 2.29 -12.70 -14.11
N ASP A 203 1.63 -13.23 -13.07
CA ASP A 203 0.48 -14.11 -13.21
C ASP A 203 -0.83 -13.31 -13.12
N LEU A 204 -1.55 -13.25 -14.23
CA LEU A 204 -2.83 -12.54 -14.33
C LEU A 204 -3.95 -13.22 -13.55
N GLU A 205 -3.92 -14.55 -13.42
CA GLU A 205 -5.00 -15.31 -12.80
C GLU A 205 -4.98 -15.19 -11.28
N SER A 206 -3.78 -15.18 -10.69
CA SER A 206 -3.61 -15.08 -9.24
C SER A 206 -3.52 -13.66 -8.73
N SER A 207 -3.38 -12.65 -9.61
CA SER A 207 -3.19 -11.26 -9.21
C SER A 207 -4.48 -10.44 -9.21
N VAL A 208 -4.52 -9.38 -8.42
CA VAL A 208 -5.64 -8.45 -8.33
C VAL A 208 -5.18 -7.00 -8.52
N ILE A 209 -6.03 -6.15 -9.08
CA ILE A 209 -5.84 -4.70 -9.13
C ILE A 209 -6.68 -4.02 -8.05
N VAL A 210 -7.98 -4.31 -8.07
CA VAL A 210 -9.00 -3.80 -7.14
C VAL A 210 -9.96 -4.94 -6.83
N TYR A 211 -10.35 -5.08 -5.59
CA TYR A 211 -11.37 -6.03 -5.17
C TYR A 211 -12.78 -5.43 -5.35
N ASP A 212 -13.67 -6.13 -6.02
CA ASP A 212 -15.08 -5.77 -6.09
C ASP A 212 -15.76 -5.87 -4.70
N GLU A 213 -15.37 -6.90 -3.93
CA GLU A 213 -15.77 -7.11 -2.54
C GLU A 213 -14.52 -7.34 -1.69
N LEU A 214 -14.45 -6.71 -0.52
CA LEU A 214 -13.34 -6.94 0.41
C LEU A 214 -13.27 -8.39 0.85
N PRO A 215 -12.07 -8.98 0.96
CA PRO A 215 -11.87 -10.28 1.61
C PRO A 215 -12.55 -10.34 2.97
N ALA A 216 -13.07 -11.51 3.34
CA ALA A 216 -13.87 -11.65 4.56
C ALA A 216 -13.10 -11.27 5.84
N GLU A 217 -11.80 -11.54 5.85
CA GLU A 217 -10.88 -11.19 6.92
C GLU A 217 -10.64 -9.68 7.08
N ASP A 218 -10.80 -8.94 5.98
CA ASP A 218 -10.56 -7.50 5.92
C ASP A 218 -11.83 -6.67 6.06
N GLN A 219 -12.98 -7.34 6.13
CA GLN A 219 -14.24 -6.63 6.32
C GLN A 219 -14.26 -5.92 7.68
N PRO A 220 -14.53 -4.61 7.71
CA PRO A 220 -14.64 -3.91 8.97
C PRO A 220 -15.81 -4.46 9.77
N PRO A 221 -15.68 -4.52 11.12
CA PRO A 221 -16.78 -4.91 11.97
C PRO A 221 -18.03 -4.05 11.71
N ASP A 222 -19.20 -4.66 11.72
CA ASP A 222 -20.47 -3.95 11.62
C ASP A 222 -20.77 -3.25 12.96
N TYR A 223 -20.17 -2.08 13.13
CA TYR A 223 -20.50 -1.22 14.28
C TYR A 223 -21.84 -0.51 14.01
N PRO A 224 -22.78 -0.56 14.95
CA PRO A 224 -23.97 0.26 14.83
C PRO A 224 -23.54 1.72 14.70
N SER A 225 -24.04 2.39 13.67
CA SER A 225 -23.80 3.82 13.49
C SER A 225 -24.14 4.54 14.80
N PRO A 226 -23.23 5.28 15.43
CA PRO A 226 -23.60 6.09 16.56
C PRO A 226 -24.70 7.04 16.07
N ASN A 227 -25.81 7.12 16.82
CA ASN A 227 -26.90 8.04 16.50
C ASN A 227 -26.47 9.50 16.74
N LEU A 228 -25.40 9.91 16.09
CA LEU A 228 -24.95 11.27 16.07
C LEU A 228 -25.61 11.94 14.86
N THR A 229 -26.49 12.88 15.12
CA THR A 229 -26.95 13.79 14.08
C THR A 229 -25.71 14.59 13.65
N PRO A 230 -25.33 14.61 12.35
CA PRO A 230 -24.25 15.46 11.88
C PRO A 230 -24.50 16.92 12.33
N PRO A 231 -23.47 17.69 12.65
CA PRO A 231 -23.63 19.08 13.07
C PRO A 231 -24.27 19.95 12.01
#